data_9c649f8b6a78824acfd5f8c81e09108b
#
_entry.id   9c649f8b6a78824acfd5f8c81e09108b
#
_cell.length_a   1.000
_cell.length_b   1.000
_cell.length_c   1.000
_cell.angle_alpha   90.00
_cell.angle_beta   90.00
_cell.angle_gamma   90.00
#
_symmetry.space_group_name_H-M   'P 1'
#
loop_
_entity.id
_entity.type
_entity.pdbx_description
1 polymer ?
#
loop_
_entity_poly.entity_id
_entity_poly.type
_entity_poly.pdbx_seq_one_letter_code
_entity_poly.pdbx_strand_id
1 'polypeptide(L)'
;KLININFQGRVVPIEEAAYDILKQYTESLSRFFANEEGKEEIEANYGKISPSTTGTILRKIIELEQQGGDFFFGELSFDIADLMRFDQNGMGYINILRLNDIQDKPKLFSTFMLSLLAEIYQQMPEKGDADRPELILFIDEAHLIFSQASQTLLEQIETIVKLIRSKGIGIYFITQNPNDIPSGVLSQLGLKIQHALRAFTANDRKAIKLTADNYPLSDFYQTDQIITELGIGEALVTALNEKGSPTPLAATMLRAPQSRMDVLLQ
;
A
#
# COMPACT_ATOMS: atom_id res chain seq x y z
N LYS A 1 -6.92 0.55 -22.94
CA LYS A 1 -6.57 -0.89 -23.13
C LYS A 1 -6.20 -1.46 -21.78
N LEU A 2 -6.85 -2.55 -21.39
CA LEU A 2 -6.62 -3.20 -20.12
C LEU A 2 -5.41 -4.14 -20.27
N ILE A 3 -4.39 -3.96 -19.45
CA ILE A 3 -3.27 -4.89 -19.34
C ILE A 3 -3.47 -5.63 -18.02
N ASN A 4 -3.69 -6.93 -18.10
CA ASN A 4 -3.76 -7.80 -16.94
C ASN A 4 -2.36 -8.34 -16.67
N ILE A 5 -1.72 -7.85 -15.63
CA ILE A 5 -0.42 -8.33 -15.19
C ILE A 5 -0.70 -9.45 -14.19
N ASN A 6 -0.53 -10.67 -14.65
CA ASN A 6 -0.73 -11.86 -13.81
C ASN A 6 0.59 -12.22 -13.14
N PHE A 7 0.68 -12.01 -11.84
CA PHE A 7 1.82 -12.43 -11.03
C PHE A 7 1.76 -13.94 -10.75
N GLN A 8 2.01 -14.76 -11.76
CA GLN A 8 2.42 -16.14 -11.51
C GLN A 8 3.87 -16.11 -11.02
N GLY A 9 4.04 -15.67 -9.78
CA GLY A 9 5.22 -15.96 -9.01
C GLY A 9 6.50 -15.18 -9.29
N ARG A 10 6.46 -13.98 -9.88
CA ARG A 10 7.67 -13.16 -10.00
C ARG A 10 7.35 -11.68 -10.09
N VAL A 11 7.40 -10.96 -9.01
CA VAL A 11 7.66 -9.53 -8.99
C VAL A 11 8.20 -9.08 -7.68
N VAL A 12 9.40 -8.59 -7.67
CA VAL A 12 9.80 -7.56 -6.72
C VAL A 12 11.02 -6.78 -7.21
N PRO A 13 11.00 -5.47 -7.08
CA PRO A 13 12.17 -4.63 -7.21
C PRO A 13 12.97 -4.56 -5.89
N ILE A 14 13.30 -5.68 -5.31
CA ILE A 14 14.51 -5.77 -4.50
C ILE A 14 15.50 -6.34 -5.48
N GLU A 15 16.56 -5.61 -5.78
CA GLU A 15 17.62 -6.12 -6.62
C GLU A 15 17.88 -7.56 -6.22
N GLU A 16 17.78 -8.48 -7.15
CA GLU A 16 18.09 -9.90 -6.96
C GLU A 16 19.41 -10.04 -6.21
N ALA A 17 20.36 -9.15 -6.52
CA ALA A 17 21.61 -8.98 -5.79
C ALA A 17 21.42 -8.71 -4.28
N ALA A 18 20.43 -7.94 -3.86
CA ALA A 18 20.23 -7.64 -2.43
C ALA A 18 19.60 -8.82 -1.69
N TYR A 19 18.70 -9.58 -2.33
CA TYR A 19 18.15 -10.81 -1.74
C TYR A 19 19.18 -11.94 -1.73
N ASP A 20 19.91 -12.15 -2.83
CA ASP A 20 20.97 -13.13 -2.91
C ASP A 20 22.11 -12.80 -1.97
N ILE A 21 22.47 -11.53 -1.81
CA ILE A 21 23.42 -11.08 -0.81
C ILE A 21 22.88 -11.35 0.60
N LEU A 22 21.62 -11.05 0.89
CA LEU A 22 21.00 -11.36 2.18
C LEU A 22 20.92 -12.86 2.43
N LYS A 23 20.60 -13.66 1.42
CA LYS A 23 20.52 -15.12 1.50
C LYS A 23 21.92 -15.74 1.66
N GLN A 24 22.87 -15.38 0.80
CA GLN A 24 24.28 -15.80 0.92
C GLN A 24 24.90 -15.32 2.23
N TYR A 25 24.60 -14.08 2.63
CA TYR A 25 25.05 -13.53 3.89
C TYR A 25 24.46 -14.29 5.09
N THR A 26 23.21 -14.69 5.02
CA THR A 26 22.53 -15.44 6.08
C THR A 26 23.00 -16.88 6.14
N GLU A 27 23.19 -17.54 4.99
CA GLU A 27 23.78 -18.86 4.91
C GLU A 27 25.25 -18.83 5.32
N SER A 28 26.00 -17.81 4.91
CA SER A 28 27.38 -17.57 5.33
C SER A 28 27.44 -17.29 6.82
N LEU A 29 26.59 -16.43 7.37
CA LEU A 29 26.50 -16.17 8.81
C LEU A 29 26.23 -17.46 9.59
N SER A 30 25.36 -18.35 9.11
CA SER A 30 25.09 -19.65 9.75
C SER A 30 26.32 -20.56 9.75
N ARG A 31 27.10 -20.58 8.66
CA ARG A 31 28.35 -21.32 8.54
C ARG A 31 29.48 -20.65 9.33
N PHE A 32 29.54 -19.33 9.32
CA PHE A 32 30.54 -18.52 10.01
C PHE A 32 30.39 -18.57 11.53
N PHE A 33 29.18 -18.59 12.08
CA PHE A 33 29.01 -18.78 13.52
C PHE A 33 29.34 -20.19 14.00
N ALA A 34 29.49 -21.16 13.07
CA ALA A 34 29.99 -22.48 13.37
C ALA A 34 31.53 -22.54 13.40
N ASN A 35 32.24 -21.53 12.86
CA ASN A 35 33.72 -21.46 12.76
C ASN A 35 34.28 -20.17 13.33
N GLU A 36 35.39 -20.25 14.06
CA GLU A 36 36.10 -19.08 14.67
C GLU A 36 36.62 -18.09 13.61
N GLU A 37 37.16 -18.59 12.48
CA GLU A 37 37.67 -17.77 11.37
C GLU A 37 36.59 -16.89 10.76
N GLY A 38 35.36 -17.38 10.67
CA GLY A 38 34.23 -16.64 10.13
C GLY A 38 33.75 -15.50 11.03
N LYS A 39 33.87 -15.65 12.35
CA LYS A 39 33.57 -14.58 13.30
C LYS A 39 34.51 -13.40 13.12
N GLU A 40 35.81 -13.67 12.95
CA GLU A 40 36.82 -12.63 12.75
C GLU A 40 36.63 -11.85 11.47
N GLU A 41 36.22 -12.52 10.38
CA GLU A 41 35.94 -11.87 9.09
C GLU A 41 34.70 -10.97 9.13
N ILE A 42 33.63 -11.40 9.81
CA ILE A 42 32.42 -10.57 10.00
C ILE A 42 32.73 -9.38 10.91
N GLU A 43 33.45 -9.60 12.01
CA GLU A 43 33.87 -8.51 12.93
C GLU A 43 34.75 -7.47 12.22
N ALA A 44 35.62 -7.91 11.32
CA ALA A 44 36.49 -7.01 10.56
C ALA A 44 35.75 -6.17 9.51
N ASN A 45 34.76 -6.75 8.83
CA ASN A 45 34.08 -6.08 7.71
C ASN A 45 32.78 -5.35 8.12
N TYR A 46 32.10 -5.80 9.17
CA TYR A 46 30.75 -5.34 9.52
C TYR A 46 30.59 -5.00 11.02
N GLY A 47 31.66 -5.10 11.80
CA GLY A 47 31.61 -4.87 13.25
C GLY A 47 31.06 -6.04 14.07
N LYS A 48 31.02 -5.88 15.38
CA LYS A 48 30.50 -6.92 16.30
C LYS A 48 29.01 -7.11 16.17
N ILE A 49 28.60 -8.22 15.54
CA ILE A 49 27.20 -8.65 15.47
C ILE A 49 26.99 -9.76 16.52
N SER A 50 26.02 -9.56 17.42
CA SER A 50 25.74 -10.57 18.44
C SER A 50 25.04 -11.81 17.81
N PRO A 51 25.29 -13.04 18.32
CA PRO A 51 24.58 -14.25 17.87
C PRO A 51 23.05 -14.13 18.00
N SER A 52 22.55 -13.36 18.97
CA SER A 52 21.12 -13.10 19.13
C SER A 52 20.55 -12.24 18.01
N THR A 53 21.29 -11.24 17.53
CA THR A 53 20.92 -10.38 16.40
C THR A 53 20.84 -11.20 15.12
N THR A 54 21.86 -12.02 14.85
CA THR A 54 21.87 -12.91 13.69
C THR A 54 20.74 -13.90 13.70
N GLY A 55 20.46 -14.54 14.85
CA GLY A 55 19.34 -15.44 14.99
C GLY A 55 17.98 -14.74 14.79
N THR A 56 17.89 -13.45 15.06
CA THR A 56 16.68 -12.66 14.82
C THR A 56 16.49 -12.36 13.33
N ILE A 57 17.57 -11.97 12.63
CA ILE A 57 17.56 -11.74 11.19
C ILE A 57 17.20 -13.04 10.45
N LEU A 58 17.86 -14.15 10.80
CA LEU A 58 17.60 -15.46 10.21
C LEU A 58 16.14 -15.89 10.34
N ARG A 59 15.56 -15.75 11.55
CA ARG A 59 14.14 -16.06 11.75
C ARG A 59 13.22 -15.22 10.87
N LYS A 60 13.53 -13.95 10.66
CA LYS A 60 12.74 -13.07 9.80
C LYS A 60 12.83 -13.45 8.33
N ILE A 61 13.99 -13.87 7.86
CA ILE A 61 14.16 -14.35 6.48
C ILE A 61 13.42 -15.67 6.27
N ILE A 62 13.57 -16.62 7.20
CA ILE A 62 12.85 -17.90 7.16
C ILE A 62 11.33 -17.67 7.20
N GLU A 63 10.86 -16.70 7.99
CA GLU A 63 9.44 -16.33 8.04
C GLU A 63 8.95 -15.81 6.69
N LEU A 64 9.73 -15.00 5.98
CA LEU A 64 9.41 -14.53 4.63
C LEU A 64 9.46 -15.66 3.60
N GLU A 65 10.45 -16.54 3.67
CA GLU A 65 10.53 -17.71 2.79
C GLU A 65 9.33 -18.64 2.98
N GLN A 66 8.93 -18.91 4.22
CA GLN A 66 7.73 -19.73 4.52
C GLN A 66 6.43 -19.10 4.00
N GLN A 67 6.39 -17.80 3.82
CA GLN A 67 5.28 -17.09 3.20
C GLN A 67 5.39 -17.06 1.67
N GLY A 68 6.40 -17.67 1.08
CA GLY A 68 6.63 -17.73 -0.38
C GLY A 68 7.45 -16.53 -0.88
N GLY A 69 8.32 -15.97 -0.03
CA GLY A 69 9.20 -14.86 -0.39
C GLY A 69 10.10 -15.19 -1.58
N ASP A 70 10.53 -16.43 -1.72
CA ASP A 70 11.31 -16.95 -2.83
C ASP A 70 10.63 -16.82 -4.20
N PHE A 71 9.27 -16.76 -4.23
CA PHE A 71 8.50 -16.47 -5.44
C PHE A 71 8.41 -14.98 -5.75
N PHE A 72 8.60 -14.14 -4.75
CA PHE A 72 8.47 -12.69 -4.88
C PHE A 72 9.80 -11.97 -5.09
N PHE A 73 10.86 -12.48 -4.48
CA PHE A 73 12.19 -11.95 -4.62
C PHE A 73 12.92 -12.67 -5.77
N GLY A 74 13.07 -12.01 -6.91
CA GLY A 74 13.66 -12.61 -8.10
C GLY A 74 13.89 -11.58 -9.20
N GLU A 75 13.91 -12.01 -10.45
CA GLU A 75 14.09 -11.14 -11.61
C GLU A 75 12.97 -10.10 -11.72
N LEU A 76 13.32 -8.88 -12.10
CA LEU A 76 12.38 -7.80 -12.44
C LEU A 76 11.39 -8.30 -13.50
N SER A 77 10.10 -8.32 -13.18
CA SER A 77 9.07 -8.76 -14.12
C SER A 77 8.41 -7.61 -14.89
N PHE A 78 8.58 -6.36 -14.43
CA PHE A 78 8.18 -5.16 -15.16
C PHE A 78 8.97 -3.94 -14.67
N ASP A 79 9.09 -2.92 -15.53
CA ASP A 79 9.61 -1.61 -15.18
C ASP A 79 8.46 -0.71 -14.72
N ILE A 80 8.71 0.21 -13.78
CA ILE A 80 7.73 1.23 -13.37
C ILE A 80 7.27 2.06 -14.58
N ALA A 81 8.15 2.32 -15.56
CA ALA A 81 7.80 2.99 -16.80
C ALA A 81 6.72 2.24 -17.61
N ASP A 82 6.60 0.92 -17.45
CA ASP A 82 5.54 0.14 -18.12
C ASP A 82 4.14 0.52 -17.63
N LEU A 83 4.03 0.96 -16.38
CA LEU A 83 2.76 1.40 -15.79
C LEU A 83 2.24 2.70 -16.40
N MET A 84 3.13 3.49 -17.03
CA MET A 84 2.82 4.80 -17.57
C MET A 84 2.74 4.82 -19.11
N ARG A 85 2.67 3.66 -19.75
CA ARG A 85 2.57 3.57 -21.20
C ARG A 85 1.24 4.13 -21.73
N PHE A 86 1.31 4.65 -22.95
CA PHE A 86 0.16 5.12 -23.70
C PHE A 86 -0.05 4.24 -24.94
N ASP A 87 -1.31 4.14 -25.35
CA ASP A 87 -1.66 3.51 -26.62
C ASP A 87 -1.39 4.48 -27.81
N GLN A 88 -1.65 4.01 -29.03
CA GLN A 88 -1.45 4.78 -30.25
C GLN A 88 -2.34 6.04 -30.32
N ASN A 89 -3.40 6.13 -29.52
CA ASN A 89 -4.31 7.27 -29.45
C ASN A 89 -3.97 8.23 -28.31
N GLY A 90 -2.85 7.99 -27.60
CA GLY A 90 -2.44 8.79 -26.44
C GLY A 90 -3.25 8.50 -25.16
N MET A 91 -3.97 7.37 -25.10
CA MET A 91 -4.70 6.94 -23.92
C MET A 91 -3.78 6.09 -23.03
N GLY A 92 -3.73 6.40 -21.74
CA GLY A 92 -2.98 5.61 -20.76
C GLY A 92 -3.55 4.19 -20.63
N TYR A 93 -2.67 3.22 -20.40
CA TYR A 93 -3.09 1.85 -20.08
C TYR A 93 -3.64 1.77 -18.66
N ILE A 94 -4.63 0.89 -18.46
CA ILE A 94 -5.08 0.46 -17.15
C ILE A 94 -4.36 -0.84 -16.84
N ASN A 95 -3.48 -0.80 -15.85
CA ASN A 95 -2.70 -1.93 -15.40
C ASN A 95 -3.42 -2.57 -14.19
N ILE A 96 -3.57 -3.89 -14.17
CA ILE A 96 -4.18 -4.62 -13.06
C ILE A 96 -3.13 -5.56 -12.48
N LEU A 97 -2.69 -5.25 -11.24
CA LEU A 97 -1.81 -6.10 -10.47
C LEU A 97 -2.67 -7.04 -9.61
N ARG A 98 -2.61 -8.33 -9.91
CA ARG A 98 -3.36 -9.34 -9.16
C ARG A 98 -2.48 -9.92 -8.07
N LEU A 99 -2.84 -9.64 -6.82
CA LEU A 99 -2.08 -10.04 -5.63
C LEU A 99 -2.80 -11.10 -4.78
N ASN A 100 -3.72 -11.87 -5.41
CA ASN A 100 -4.55 -12.85 -4.72
C ASN A 100 -3.71 -13.90 -3.97
N ASP A 101 -2.56 -14.28 -4.53
CA ASP A 101 -1.70 -15.32 -3.97
C ASP A 101 -0.94 -14.89 -2.68
N ILE A 102 -1.02 -13.60 -2.33
CA ILE A 102 -0.36 -13.05 -1.13
C ILE A 102 -1.31 -12.31 -0.18
N GLN A 103 -2.60 -12.26 -0.48
CA GLN A 103 -3.58 -11.60 0.41
C GLN A 103 -3.67 -12.25 1.79
N ASP A 104 -3.48 -13.56 1.87
CA ASP A 104 -3.42 -14.35 3.10
C ASP A 104 -2.06 -14.31 3.82
N LYS A 105 -1.08 -13.55 3.26
CA LYS A 105 0.28 -13.40 3.76
C LYS A 105 0.60 -11.93 4.06
N PRO A 106 0.04 -11.36 5.12
CA PRO A 106 0.02 -9.90 5.31
C PRO A 106 1.40 -9.25 5.43
N LYS A 107 2.40 -9.94 5.96
CA LYS A 107 3.77 -9.42 6.01
C LYS A 107 4.41 -9.32 4.63
N LEU A 108 4.21 -10.35 3.79
CA LEU A 108 4.70 -10.35 2.42
C LEU A 108 3.97 -9.27 1.60
N PHE A 109 2.65 -9.16 1.75
CA PHE A 109 1.85 -8.13 1.10
C PHE A 109 2.33 -6.72 1.48
N SER A 110 2.50 -6.44 2.77
CA SER A 110 2.99 -5.13 3.25
C SER A 110 4.39 -4.82 2.71
N THR A 111 5.30 -5.81 2.70
CA THR A 111 6.66 -5.64 2.19
C THR A 111 6.65 -5.36 0.68
N PHE A 112 5.86 -6.11 -0.08
CA PHE A 112 5.68 -5.90 -1.51
C PHE A 112 5.16 -4.49 -1.81
N MET A 113 4.09 -4.08 -1.14
CA MET A 113 3.48 -2.76 -1.37
C MET A 113 4.43 -1.62 -1.02
N LEU A 114 5.20 -1.76 0.07
CA LEU A 114 6.22 -0.76 0.41
C LEU A 114 7.30 -0.70 -0.69
N SER A 115 7.81 -1.85 -1.14
CA SER A 115 8.83 -1.90 -2.19
C SER A 115 8.34 -1.25 -3.47
N LEU A 116 7.12 -1.57 -3.90
CA LEU A 116 6.48 -0.96 -5.07
C LEU A 116 6.34 0.56 -4.94
N LEU A 117 5.81 1.03 -3.81
CA LEU A 117 5.64 2.47 -3.56
C LEU A 117 7.00 3.19 -3.48
N ALA A 118 8.00 2.58 -2.84
CA ALA A 118 9.34 3.13 -2.73
C ALA A 118 10.02 3.25 -4.10
N GLU A 119 9.89 2.23 -4.95
CA GLU A 119 10.46 2.25 -6.28
C GLU A 119 9.78 3.28 -7.19
N ILE A 120 8.46 3.34 -7.18
CA ILE A 120 7.71 4.39 -7.88
C ILE A 120 8.21 5.77 -7.40
N TYR A 121 8.33 5.97 -6.10
CA TYR A 121 8.81 7.23 -5.53
C TYR A 121 10.24 7.58 -5.97
N GLN A 122 11.14 6.59 -6.03
CA GLN A 122 12.55 6.80 -6.42
C GLN A 122 12.72 7.07 -7.92
N GLN A 123 11.98 6.36 -8.78
CA GLN A 123 12.13 6.46 -10.23
C GLN A 123 11.41 7.68 -10.81
N MET A 124 10.34 8.14 -10.17
CA MET A 124 9.59 9.29 -10.67
C MET A 124 10.31 10.61 -10.39
N PRO A 125 10.46 11.48 -11.41
CA PRO A 125 11.06 12.80 -11.22
C PRO A 125 10.15 13.71 -10.40
N GLU A 126 10.75 14.70 -9.73
CA GLU A 126 9.99 15.78 -9.09
C GLU A 126 9.26 16.61 -10.15
N LYS A 127 7.94 16.75 -9.99
CA LYS A 127 7.07 17.51 -10.91
C LYS A 127 6.54 18.79 -10.26
N GLY A 128 6.64 18.90 -8.93
CA GLY A 128 6.00 19.97 -8.19
C GLY A 128 4.47 19.83 -8.21
N ASP A 129 3.78 20.96 -8.15
CA ASP A 129 2.31 21.00 -8.24
C ASP A 129 1.87 20.91 -9.71
N ALA A 130 1.63 19.69 -10.17
CA ALA A 130 1.06 19.42 -11.49
C ALA A 130 -0.48 19.46 -11.43
N ASP A 131 -1.11 19.96 -12.48
CA ASP A 131 -2.60 20.03 -12.57
C ASP A 131 -3.26 18.65 -12.59
N ARG A 132 -2.53 17.61 -13.01
CA ARG A 132 -3.04 16.24 -13.13
C ARG A 132 -1.96 15.24 -12.73
N PRO A 133 -2.35 14.14 -12.06
CA PRO A 133 -1.42 13.05 -11.82
C PRO A 133 -1.08 12.32 -13.13
N GLU A 134 0.16 11.87 -13.25
CA GLU A 134 0.64 11.06 -14.38
C GLU A 134 0.35 9.57 -14.15
N LEU A 135 0.35 9.13 -12.91
CA LEU A 135 0.02 7.77 -12.49
C LEU A 135 -0.98 7.82 -11.34
N ILE A 136 -2.01 6.99 -11.41
CA ILE A 136 -2.98 6.82 -10.34
C ILE A 136 -2.98 5.37 -9.89
N LEU A 137 -2.77 5.15 -8.61
CA LEU A 137 -2.81 3.84 -7.97
C LEU A 137 -4.11 3.69 -7.19
N PHE A 138 -4.89 2.67 -7.53
CA PHE A 138 -6.03 2.23 -6.74
C PHE A 138 -5.63 0.96 -5.97
N ILE A 139 -5.61 1.04 -4.67
CA ILE A 139 -5.17 -0.05 -3.79
C ILE A 139 -6.41 -0.57 -3.06
N ASP A 140 -6.91 -1.71 -3.54
CA ASP A 140 -8.04 -2.39 -2.92
C ASP A 140 -7.59 -3.19 -1.70
N GLU A 141 -8.50 -3.38 -0.73
CA GLU A 141 -8.22 -4.01 0.58
C GLU A 141 -6.99 -3.40 1.27
N ALA A 142 -6.92 -2.06 1.24
CA ALA A 142 -5.75 -1.31 1.72
C ALA A 142 -5.37 -1.62 3.18
N HIS A 143 -6.30 -2.14 4.00
CA HIS A 143 -6.04 -2.57 5.36
C HIS A 143 -4.94 -3.64 5.44
N LEU A 144 -4.76 -4.46 4.38
CA LEU A 144 -3.73 -5.50 4.33
C LEU A 144 -2.30 -4.92 4.37
N ILE A 145 -2.12 -3.69 3.87
CA ILE A 145 -0.81 -3.01 3.93
C ILE A 145 -0.40 -2.75 5.39
N PHE A 146 -1.37 -2.40 6.22
CA PHE A 146 -1.13 -1.87 7.56
C PHE A 146 -1.27 -2.92 8.66
N SER A 147 -2.05 -3.99 8.43
CA SER A 147 -2.53 -4.93 9.48
C SER A 147 -1.42 -5.62 10.27
N GLN A 148 -0.28 -5.91 9.66
CA GLN A 148 0.88 -6.55 10.31
C GLN A 148 2.21 -5.85 9.98
N ALA A 149 2.13 -4.60 9.53
CA ALA A 149 3.29 -3.81 9.24
C ALA A 149 4.05 -3.45 10.54
N SER A 150 5.38 -3.51 10.50
CA SER A 150 6.20 -3.01 11.60
C SER A 150 6.08 -1.48 11.70
N GLN A 151 6.38 -0.92 12.87
CA GLN A 151 6.36 0.54 13.07
C GLN A 151 7.25 1.27 12.04
N THR A 152 8.44 0.74 11.77
CA THR A 152 9.35 1.31 10.76
C THR A 152 8.75 1.28 9.35
N LEU A 153 8.04 0.21 9.00
CA LEU A 153 7.35 0.07 7.71
C LEU A 153 6.24 1.12 7.58
N LEU A 154 5.43 1.31 8.63
CA LEU A 154 4.37 2.32 8.66
C LEU A 154 4.93 3.73 8.47
N GLU A 155 6.00 4.09 9.17
CA GLU A 155 6.67 5.39 9.06
C GLU A 155 7.22 5.64 7.64
N GLN A 156 7.73 4.60 6.97
CA GLN A 156 8.18 4.70 5.58
C GLN A 156 7.00 4.92 4.62
N ILE A 157 5.90 4.18 4.79
CA ILE A 157 4.69 4.36 3.97
C ILE A 157 4.11 5.77 4.18
N GLU A 158 4.00 6.25 5.41
CA GLU A 158 3.54 7.60 5.71
C GLU A 158 4.41 8.66 5.02
N THR A 159 5.73 8.49 5.06
CA THR A 159 6.67 9.39 4.41
C THR A 159 6.47 9.41 2.89
N ILE A 160 6.36 8.24 2.27
CA ILE A 160 6.12 8.13 0.82
C ILE A 160 4.78 8.76 0.44
N VAL A 161 3.70 8.43 1.14
CA VAL A 161 2.36 8.97 0.85
C VAL A 161 2.35 10.50 0.97
N LYS A 162 3.06 11.06 1.93
CA LYS A 162 3.19 12.51 2.10
C LYS A 162 3.90 13.19 0.92
N LEU A 163 4.91 12.55 0.35
CA LEU A 163 5.80 13.15 -0.64
C LEU A 163 5.45 12.76 -2.09
N ILE A 164 4.70 11.69 -2.30
CA ILE A 164 4.48 11.10 -3.63
C ILE A 164 3.69 12.02 -4.57
N ARG A 165 2.91 12.94 -4.01
CA ARG A 165 2.17 13.95 -4.77
C ARG A 165 3.11 14.83 -5.60
N SER A 166 4.26 15.24 -5.05
CA SER A 166 5.24 16.06 -5.77
C SER A 166 5.86 15.36 -6.99
N LYS A 167 5.69 14.03 -7.04
CA LYS A 167 6.08 13.19 -8.18
C LYS A 167 4.98 13.03 -9.24
N GLY A 168 3.84 13.70 -9.07
CA GLY A 168 2.71 13.58 -9.97
C GLY A 168 1.92 12.27 -9.83
N ILE A 169 1.92 11.66 -8.65
CA ILE A 169 1.25 10.38 -8.40
C ILE A 169 0.07 10.57 -7.46
N GLY A 170 -1.09 10.03 -7.85
CA GLY A 170 -2.27 9.93 -7.02
C GLY A 170 -2.42 8.53 -6.41
N ILE A 171 -2.77 8.44 -5.13
CA ILE A 171 -3.05 7.16 -4.47
C ILE A 171 -4.46 7.18 -3.91
N TYR A 172 -5.23 6.13 -4.21
CA TYR A 172 -6.55 5.85 -3.64
C TYR A 172 -6.47 4.57 -2.82
N PHE A 173 -6.69 4.69 -1.52
CA PHE A 173 -6.86 3.55 -0.63
C PHE A 173 -8.34 3.18 -0.56
N ILE A 174 -8.65 1.92 -0.84
CA ILE A 174 -10.02 1.39 -0.77
C ILE A 174 -10.05 0.36 0.36
N THR A 175 -10.95 0.55 1.31
CA THR A 175 -11.09 -0.34 2.46
C THR A 175 -12.54 -0.40 2.94
N GLN A 176 -12.91 -1.49 3.56
CA GLN A 176 -14.22 -1.67 4.17
C GLN A 176 -14.36 -0.93 5.51
N ASN A 177 -13.23 -0.73 6.21
CA ASN A 177 -13.22 -0.02 7.48
C ASN A 177 -12.17 1.10 7.47
N PRO A 178 -12.59 2.37 7.46
CA PRO A 178 -11.68 3.52 7.43
C PRO A 178 -10.68 3.57 8.60
N ASN A 179 -11.04 2.98 9.74
CA ASN A 179 -10.17 2.98 10.93
C ASN A 179 -8.97 2.03 10.81
N ASP A 180 -8.93 1.18 9.77
CA ASP A 180 -7.80 0.30 9.50
C ASP A 180 -6.62 1.05 8.85
N ILE A 181 -6.87 2.28 8.37
CA ILE A 181 -5.83 3.15 7.83
C ILE A 181 -5.20 3.96 8.98
N PRO A 182 -3.88 3.90 9.19
CA PRO A 182 -3.20 4.67 10.23
C PRO A 182 -3.51 6.17 10.12
N SER A 183 -3.67 6.82 11.26
CA SER A 183 -4.02 8.25 11.33
C SER A 183 -3.00 9.14 10.62
N GLY A 184 -1.70 8.78 10.65
CA GLY A 184 -0.65 9.48 9.93
C GLY A 184 -0.86 9.46 8.41
N VAL A 185 -1.24 8.32 7.83
CA VAL A 185 -1.60 8.19 6.41
C VAL A 185 -2.92 8.92 6.14
N LEU A 186 -3.96 8.67 6.95
CA LEU A 186 -5.29 9.24 6.76
C LEU A 186 -5.28 10.78 6.74
N SER A 187 -4.40 11.41 7.51
CA SER A 187 -4.23 12.85 7.57
C SER A 187 -3.63 13.46 6.29
N GLN A 188 -2.96 12.66 5.45
CA GLN A 188 -2.38 13.09 4.18
C GLN A 188 -3.37 12.98 3.01
N LEU A 189 -4.52 12.32 3.21
CA LEU A 189 -5.48 12.09 2.15
C LEU A 189 -6.39 13.32 1.98
N GLY A 190 -6.28 13.94 0.81
CA GLY A 190 -7.03 15.16 0.48
C GLY A 190 -8.46 14.92 0.00
N LEU A 191 -8.82 13.70 -0.40
CA LEU A 191 -10.16 13.31 -0.82
C LEU A 191 -10.64 12.16 0.06
N LYS A 192 -11.85 12.28 0.58
CA LYS A 192 -12.52 11.21 1.34
C LYS A 192 -13.89 10.96 0.74
N ILE A 193 -14.15 9.70 0.39
CA ILE A 193 -15.43 9.22 -0.13
C ILE A 193 -15.88 8.09 0.79
N GLN A 194 -17.00 8.29 1.49
CA GLN A 194 -17.53 7.32 2.45
C GLN A 194 -18.90 6.83 2.01
N HIS A 195 -18.99 5.55 1.71
CA HIS A 195 -20.26 4.86 1.54
C HIS A 195 -20.87 4.49 2.89
N ALA A 196 -22.11 3.99 2.85
CA ALA A 196 -22.82 3.58 4.05
C ALA A 196 -22.03 2.56 4.89
N LEU A 197 -21.99 2.80 6.20
CA LEU A 197 -21.59 1.80 7.18
C LEU A 197 -22.81 1.31 7.94
N ARG A 198 -22.83 0.04 8.29
CA ARG A 198 -23.92 -0.57 9.06
C ARG A 198 -23.43 -1.01 10.44
N ALA A 199 -24.19 -0.68 11.48
CA ALA A 199 -23.84 -1.03 12.84
C ALA A 199 -24.76 -2.15 13.33
N PHE A 200 -24.20 -3.32 13.59
CA PHE A 200 -24.90 -4.44 14.22
C PHE A 200 -24.48 -4.62 15.68
N THR A 201 -23.30 -4.15 16.05
CA THR A 201 -22.72 -4.30 17.39
C THR A 201 -22.39 -2.94 18.02
N ALA A 202 -22.08 -2.95 19.32
CA ALA A 202 -21.60 -1.75 20.00
C ALA A 202 -20.23 -1.29 19.48
N ASN A 203 -19.39 -2.23 19.03
CA ASN A 203 -18.10 -1.92 18.43
C ASN A 203 -18.26 -1.22 17.08
N ASP A 204 -19.23 -1.66 16.24
CA ASP A 204 -19.53 -1.01 14.97
C ASP A 204 -19.96 0.44 15.17
N ARG A 205 -20.84 0.70 16.16
CA ARG A 205 -21.25 2.08 16.49
C ARG A 205 -20.08 2.95 16.92
N LYS A 206 -19.15 2.39 17.70
CA LYS A 206 -17.92 3.10 18.09
C LYS A 206 -17.03 3.39 16.87
N ALA A 207 -16.86 2.42 15.97
CA ALA A 207 -16.10 2.58 14.74
C ALA A 207 -16.71 3.65 13.84
N ILE A 208 -18.04 3.67 13.67
CA ILE A 208 -18.74 4.69 12.88
C ILE A 208 -18.53 6.08 13.48
N LYS A 209 -18.61 6.22 14.80
CA LYS A 209 -18.36 7.50 15.47
C LYS A 209 -16.93 7.99 15.22
N LEU A 210 -15.92 7.11 15.38
CA LEU A 210 -14.53 7.45 15.08
C LEU A 210 -14.33 7.82 13.60
N THR A 211 -15.05 7.16 12.69
CA THR A 211 -15.03 7.52 11.27
C THR A 211 -15.63 8.91 11.06
N ALA A 212 -16.77 9.21 11.68
CA ALA A 212 -17.43 10.51 11.58
C ALA A 212 -16.54 11.65 12.09
N ASP A 213 -15.77 11.42 13.15
CA ASP A 213 -14.85 12.42 13.75
C ASP A 213 -13.69 12.81 12.78
N ASN A 214 -13.44 12.00 11.74
CA ASN A 214 -12.44 12.29 10.69
C ASN A 214 -12.96 13.22 9.57
N TYR A 215 -14.22 13.64 9.63
CA TYR A 215 -14.84 14.54 8.65
C TYR A 215 -15.00 15.96 9.20
N PRO A 216 -15.05 16.99 8.34
CA PRO A 216 -15.39 18.33 8.75
C PRO A 216 -16.76 18.38 9.45
N LEU A 217 -16.87 19.22 10.48
CA LEU A 217 -18.16 19.48 11.08
C LEU A 217 -19.12 20.10 10.05
N SER A 218 -20.37 19.71 10.11
CA SER A 218 -21.41 20.18 9.21
C SER A 218 -22.59 20.72 10.01
N ASP A 219 -23.09 21.88 9.60
CA ASP A 219 -24.34 22.42 10.14
C ASP A 219 -25.59 21.73 9.56
N PHE A 220 -25.42 20.93 8.52
CA PHE A 220 -26.51 20.27 7.78
C PHE A 220 -26.70 18.81 8.17
N TYR A 221 -25.65 18.14 8.66
CA TYR A 221 -25.64 16.70 8.91
C TYR A 221 -25.07 16.37 10.27
N GLN A 222 -25.68 15.42 10.95
CA GLN A 222 -25.01 14.62 11.98
C GLN A 222 -24.26 13.50 11.28
N THR A 223 -22.94 13.62 11.18
CA THR A 223 -22.11 12.77 10.29
C THR A 223 -22.18 11.29 10.65
N ASP A 224 -22.21 10.95 11.94
CA ASP A 224 -22.35 9.57 12.41
C ASP A 224 -23.71 8.96 12.08
N GLN A 225 -24.77 9.77 12.07
CA GLN A 225 -26.10 9.34 11.71
C GLN A 225 -26.24 9.13 10.20
N ILE A 226 -25.86 10.15 9.40
CA ILE A 226 -26.02 10.07 7.95
C ILE A 226 -25.19 8.95 7.32
N ILE A 227 -23.98 8.63 7.84
CA ILE A 227 -23.18 7.49 7.37
C ILE A 227 -23.99 6.19 7.44
N THR A 228 -24.86 6.01 8.42
CA THR A 228 -25.67 4.80 8.56
C THR A 228 -26.93 4.80 7.69
N GLU A 229 -27.37 5.97 7.26
CA GLU A 229 -28.62 6.17 6.50
C GLU A 229 -28.41 6.19 4.99
N LEU A 230 -27.17 6.37 4.50
CA LEU A 230 -26.85 6.39 3.07
C LEU A 230 -27.40 5.16 2.35
N GLY A 231 -27.97 5.39 1.17
CA GLY A 231 -28.46 4.36 0.27
C GLY A 231 -27.39 3.79 -0.66
N ILE A 232 -27.83 2.88 -1.53
CA ILE A 232 -26.94 2.31 -2.56
C ILE A 232 -26.54 3.40 -3.56
N GLY A 233 -25.24 3.53 -3.81
CA GLY A 233 -24.69 4.54 -4.72
C GLY A 233 -24.56 5.93 -4.08
N GLU A 234 -25.02 6.13 -2.86
CA GLU A 234 -24.80 7.37 -2.12
C GLU A 234 -23.48 7.34 -1.37
N ALA A 235 -22.90 8.53 -1.20
CA ALA A 235 -21.67 8.71 -0.43
C ALA A 235 -21.60 10.10 0.21
N LEU A 236 -20.88 10.18 1.31
CA LEU A 236 -20.35 11.45 1.84
C LEU A 236 -19.01 11.76 1.18
N VAL A 237 -18.87 12.95 0.67
CA VAL A 237 -17.66 13.38 -0.03
C VAL A 237 -17.14 14.68 0.57
N THR A 238 -15.84 14.75 0.82
CA THR A 238 -15.11 15.98 1.12
C THR A 238 -13.76 15.92 0.45
N ALA A 239 -13.26 17.07 0.00
CA ALA A 239 -11.95 17.19 -0.63
C ALA A 239 -11.22 18.42 -0.08
N LEU A 240 -9.93 18.52 -0.33
CA LEU A 240 -9.20 19.76 -0.09
C LEU A 240 -9.43 20.74 -1.24
N ASN A 241 -9.71 21.99 -0.90
CA ASN A 241 -9.75 23.08 -1.88
C ASN A 241 -8.32 23.55 -2.24
N GLU A 242 -8.21 24.52 -3.14
CA GLU A 242 -6.92 25.10 -3.57
C GLU A 242 -6.06 25.64 -2.43
N LYS A 243 -6.68 26.04 -1.31
CA LYS A 243 -5.98 26.55 -0.11
C LYS A 243 -5.61 25.44 0.88
N GLY A 244 -5.85 24.17 0.53
CA GLY A 244 -5.60 23.05 1.43
C GLY A 244 -6.61 22.89 2.57
N SER A 245 -7.74 23.62 2.54
CA SER A 245 -8.79 23.47 3.54
C SER A 245 -9.84 22.47 3.08
N PRO A 246 -10.41 21.65 3.96
CA PRO A 246 -11.49 20.74 3.60
C PRO A 246 -12.72 21.51 3.05
N THR A 247 -13.30 20.99 1.99
CA THR A 247 -14.61 21.46 1.51
C THR A 247 -15.71 21.07 2.49
N PRO A 248 -16.85 21.77 2.48
CA PRO A 248 -18.02 21.31 3.23
C PRO A 248 -18.35 19.85 2.86
N LEU A 249 -18.82 19.10 3.85
CA LEU A 249 -19.23 17.71 3.65
C LEU A 249 -20.49 17.68 2.77
N ALA A 250 -20.46 16.88 1.70
CA ALA A 250 -21.57 16.73 0.78
C ALA A 250 -22.08 15.28 0.76
N ALA A 251 -23.37 15.11 1.06
CA ALA A 251 -24.07 13.87 0.76
C ALA A 251 -24.48 13.89 -0.71
N THR A 252 -24.08 12.90 -1.50
CA THR A 252 -24.28 12.90 -2.94
C THR A 252 -24.55 11.52 -3.49
N MET A 253 -25.29 11.47 -4.60
CA MET A 253 -25.44 10.26 -5.41
C MET A 253 -24.26 10.18 -6.38
N LEU A 254 -23.50 9.10 -6.31
CA LEU A 254 -22.41 8.84 -7.25
C LEU A 254 -22.96 8.33 -8.58
N ARG A 255 -22.22 8.62 -9.64
CA ARG A 255 -22.55 8.09 -10.97
C ARG A 255 -22.46 6.57 -10.95
N ALA A 256 -23.48 5.89 -11.47
CA ALA A 256 -23.46 4.44 -11.62
C ALA A 256 -22.28 3.99 -12.52
N PRO A 257 -21.62 2.88 -12.18
CA PRO A 257 -20.58 2.33 -13.04
C PRO A 257 -21.17 1.96 -14.42
N GLN A 258 -20.36 2.17 -15.46
CA GLN A 258 -20.74 1.77 -16.83
C GLN A 258 -20.43 0.28 -17.10
N SER A 259 -19.68 -0.35 -16.20
CA SER A 259 -19.32 -1.76 -16.29
C SER A 259 -20.41 -2.66 -15.72
N ARG A 260 -20.45 -3.90 -16.19
CA ARG A 260 -21.28 -4.95 -15.63
C ARG A 260 -20.83 -5.28 -14.21
N MET A 261 -21.79 -5.41 -13.28
CA MET A 261 -21.54 -5.71 -11.86
C MET A 261 -21.56 -7.22 -11.55
N ASP A 262 -21.84 -8.06 -12.54
CA ASP A 262 -21.88 -9.52 -12.38
C ASP A 262 -20.49 -10.14 -12.57
N VAL A 263 -20.35 -11.37 -12.06
CA VAL A 263 -19.20 -12.22 -12.36
C VAL A 263 -19.09 -12.42 -13.87
N LEU A 264 -17.90 -12.18 -14.42
CA LEU A 264 -17.63 -12.48 -15.82
C LEU A 264 -17.70 -14.01 -16.00
N LEU A 265 -18.68 -14.46 -16.78
CA LEU A 265 -18.70 -15.87 -17.25
C LEU A 265 -17.54 -16.04 -18.22
N GLN A 266 -16.74 -17.07 -17.99
CA GLN A 266 -15.67 -17.49 -18.90
C GLN A 266 -16.22 -17.95 -20.24
#